data_6662d639e3f56acf0b478e01ab3c270e
#
_entry.id   6662d639e3f56acf0b478e01ab3c270e
#
_cell.length_a   1.000
_cell.length_b   1.000
_cell.length_c   1.000
_cell.angle_alpha   90.00
_cell.angle_beta   90.00
_cell.angle_gamma   90.00
#
_symmetry.space_group_name_H-M   'P 1'
#
loop_
_entity.id
_entity.type
_entity.pdbx_description
1 polymer ?
#
loop_
_entity_poly.entity_id
_entity_poly.type
_entity_poly.pdbx_seq_one_letter_code
_entity_poly.pdbx_strand_id
1 'polypeptide(L)'
;MKTFADKIISFNKNISFDGKLPEKVSIMNPFKENEYALRISSEFYKKFYNDCNKRHVIFGINPGRFGAGVTGVPFTDTKRLLSECEIEFSGLKTHEPSATFVYNVIKRFGGAKIFYEKFYIQSLCPLGFTIINEKGKEINYNYYDSKELADLMYDFIIANIKKQISFGIDTDACFVFGTGKNEKFFGKLNDKFHFFKKIIPLEHPRFIMQYKSKSMQLYIDKYLKAFEEAL
;
A
#
# COMPACT_ATOMS: atom_id res chain seq x y z
N MET A 1 -0.79 22.19 14.48
CA MET A 1 -1.20 20.76 14.53
C MET A 1 -0.54 20.04 13.35
N LYS A 2 -0.03 18.83 13.51
CA LYS A 2 0.55 18.08 12.38
C LYS A 2 -0.56 17.58 11.45
N THR A 3 -0.44 17.84 10.15
CA THR A 3 -1.37 17.34 9.13
C THR A 3 -1.28 15.84 8.96
N PHE A 4 -2.23 15.23 8.26
CA PHE A 4 -2.18 13.81 7.92
C PHE A 4 -0.91 13.50 7.11
N ALA A 5 -0.55 14.39 6.15
CA ALA A 5 0.70 14.32 5.39
C ALA A 5 1.95 14.31 6.29
N ASP A 6 2.04 15.21 7.26
CA ASP A 6 3.19 15.29 8.17
C ASP A 6 3.39 13.99 8.95
N LYS A 7 2.29 13.36 9.36
CA LYS A 7 2.32 12.09 10.11
C LYS A 7 2.80 10.95 9.23
N ILE A 8 2.32 10.85 7.97
CA ILE A 8 2.78 9.83 7.01
C ILE A 8 4.27 10.03 6.68
N ILE A 9 4.68 11.26 6.36
CA ILE A 9 6.07 11.57 6.01
C ILE A 9 7.01 11.22 7.18
N SER A 10 6.62 11.60 8.40
CA SER A 10 7.37 11.22 9.59
C SER A 10 7.44 9.71 9.80
N PHE A 11 6.35 9.00 9.54
CA PHE A 11 6.29 7.55 9.59
C PHE A 11 7.24 6.91 8.57
N ASN A 12 7.14 7.31 7.31
CA ASN A 12 7.98 6.79 6.22
C ASN A 12 9.47 7.03 6.49
N LYS A 13 9.83 8.23 6.97
CA LYS A 13 11.22 8.59 7.29
C LYS A 13 11.82 7.73 8.41
N ASN A 14 11.00 7.31 9.38
CA ASN A 14 11.48 6.63 10.58
C ASN A 14 11.23 5.11 10.56
N ILE A 15 10.58 4.59 9.53
CA ILE A 15 10.32 3.16 9.47
C ILE A 15 11.60 2.38 9.28
N SER A 16 11.81 1.36 10.13
CA SER A 16 12.93 0.43 10.03
C SER A 16 12.58 -0.89 10.67
N PHE A 17 13.31 -1.91 10.29
CA PHE A 17 13.28 -3.22 10.90
C PHE A 17 14.72 -3.73 11.06
N ASP A 18 15.10 -4.06 12.27
CA ASP A 18 16.48 -4.44 12.61
C ASP A 18 16.60 -5.94 12.98
N GLY A 19 15.50 -6.72 12.81
CA GLY A 19 15.50 -8.17 13.05
C GLY A 19 16.28 -8.94 11.98
N LYS A 20 16.79 -10.12 12.35
CA LYS A 20 17.48 -11.03 11.41
C LYS A 20 16.47 -11.67 10.48
N LEU A 21 16.59 -11.41 9.18
CA LEU A 21 15.72 -11.99 8.14
C LEU A 21 16.02 -13.48 7.89
N PRO A 22 15.04 -14.24 7.39
CA PRO A 22 15.27 -15.58 6.87
C PRO A 22 16.35 -15.60 5.78
N GLU A 23 17.01 -16.76 5.61
CA GLU A 23 18.02 -16.92 4.56
C GLU A 23 17.47 -16.57 3.17
N LYS A 24 18.26 -15.91 2.34
CA LYS A 24 17.95 -15.46 0.98
C LYS A 24 16.84 -14.38 0.88
N VAL A 25 16.22 -13.97 1.99
CA VAL A 25 15.26 -12.87 2.00
C VAL A 25 16.00 -11.56 2.24
N SER A 26 15.74 -10.58 1.39
CA SER A 26 16.23 -9.20 1.55
C SER A 26 15.05 -8.27 1.84
N ILE A 27 15.28 -7.28 2.70
CA ILE A 27 14.33 -6.21 2.96
C ILE A 27 14.53 -5.08 1.96
N MET A 28 13.46 -4.43 1.59
CA MET A 28 13.46 -3.25 0.73
C MET A 28 12.77 -2.11 1.48
N ASN A 29 13.54 -1.08 1.79
CA ASN A 29 13.04 0.14 2.41
C ASN A 29 13.31 1.35 1.49
N PRO A 30 12.37 1.71 0.60
CA PRO A 30 12.59 2.77 -0.36
C PRO A 30 12.92 4.13 0.29
N PHE A 31 12.49 4.34 1.51
CA PHE A 31 12.71 5.62 2.21
C PHE A 31 14.11 5.78 2.80
N LYS A 32 14.85 4.68 2.98
CA LYS A 32 16.26 4.69 3.44
C LYS A 32 17.23 4.46 2.31
N GLU A 33 16.86 3.65 1.34
CA GLU A 33 17.73 3.23 0.24
C GLU A 33 17.70 4.21 -0.94
N ASN A 34 16.68 5.06 -1.03
CA ASN A 34 16.47 5.95 -2.16
C ASN A 34 15.93 7.32 -1.69
N GLU A 35 16.79 8.34 -1.66
CA GLU A 35 16.39 9.70 -1.31
C GLU A 35 15.29 10.26 -2.21
N TYR A 36 15.26 9.86 -3.48
CA TYR A 36 14.21 10.23 -4.41
C TYR A 36 12.84 9.70 -3.96
N ALA A 37 12.76 8.46 -3.48
CA ALA A 37 11.51 7.88 -3.01
C ALA A 37 10.94 8.65 -1.82
N LEU A 38 11.79 9.03 -0.86
CA LEU A 38 11.35 9.85 0.28
C LEU A 38 10.88 11.23 -0.16
N ARG A 39 11.63 11.90 -1.06
CA ARG A 39 11.26 13.23 -1.57
C ARG A 39 9.94 13.18 -2.34
N ILE A 40 9.82 12.28 -3.31
CA ILE A 40 8.64 12.16 -4.18
C ILE A 40 7.40 11.75 -3.38
N SER A 41 7.52 10.77 -2.49
CA SER A 41 6.40 10.41 -1.62
C SER A 41 5.99 11.56 -0.70
N SER A 42 6.94 12.34 -0.19
CA SER A 42 6.64 13.50 0.63
C SER A 42 5.88 14.57 -0.17
N GLU A 43 6.24 14.81 -1.43
CA GLU A 43 5.53 15.71 -2.33
C GLU A 43 4.11 15.22 -2.60
N PHE A 44 3.95 13.92 -2.90
CA PHE A 44 2.66 13.28 -3.09
C PHE A 44 1.76 13.42 -1.85
N TYR A 45 2.27 13.09 -0.66
CA TYR A 45 1.48 13.20 0.56
C TYR A 45 1.14 14.66 0.92
N LYS A 46 2.03 15.61 0.70
CA LYS A 46 1.72 17.05 0.87
C LYS A 46 0.67 17.53 -0.12
N LYS A 47 0.68 17.04 -1.37
CA LYS A 47 -0.31 17.42 -2.38
C LYS A 47 -1.72 16.94 -2.01
N PHE A 48 -1.87 15.71 -1.50
CA PHE A 48 -3.18 15.07 -1.35
C PHE A 48 -3.67 14.91 0.09
N TYR A 49 -2.82 15.11 1.10
CA TYR A 49 -3.12 14.82 2.51
C TYR A 49 -2.73 15.95 3.47
N ASN A 50 -2.59 17.17 2.95
CA ASN A 50 -2.15 18.33 3.75
C ASN A 50 -3.29 18.95 4.57
N ASP A 51 -4.04 18.13 5.27
CA ASP A 51 -5.15 18.46 6.13
C ASP A 51 -5.16 17.55 7.38
N CYS A 52 -6.24 17.58 8.16
CA CYS A 52 -6.44 16.74 9.35
C CYS A 52 -7.70 15.87 9.24
N ASN A 53 -8.23 15.67 8.02
CA ASN A 53 -9.44 14.91 7.80
C ASN A 53 -9.23 13.42 8.06
N LYS A 54 -10.26 12.75 8.57
CA LYS A 54 -10.27 11.29 8.68
C LYS A 54 -10.37 10.66 7.30
N ARG A 55 -9.79 9.48 7.17
CA ARG A 55 -9.81 8.69 5.94
C ARG A 55 -9.99 7.21 6.23
N HIS A 56 -10.75 6.54 5.39
CA HIS A 56 -10.73 5.08 5.37
C HIS A 56 -9.39 4.58 4.81
N VAL A 57 -8.83 3.55 5.45
CA VAL A 57 -7.58 2.96 4.96
C VAL A 57 -7.85 1.81 4.00
N ILE A 58 -7.00 1.71 2.99
CA ILE A 58 -6.93 0.58 2.06
C ILE A 58 -5.57 -0.09 2.25
N PHE A 59 -5.55 -1.30 2.78
CA PHE A 59 -4.33 -2.05 2.99
C PHE A 59 -3.99 -2.96 1.81
N GLY A 60 -2.85 -2.71 1.16
CA GLY A 60 -2.17 -3.67 0.30
C GLY A 60 -1.38 -4.71 1.12
N ILE A 61 -0.53 -5.48 0.45
CA ILE A 61 0.30 -6.53 1.06
C ILE A 61 1.58 -5.91 1.62
N ASN A 62 2.53 -5.64 0.76
CA ASN A 62 3.79 -4.95 1.01
C ASN A 62 4.32 -4.29 -0.28
N PRO A 63 5.22 -3.31 -0.19
CA PRO A 63 5.79 -2.63 -1.36
C PRO A 63 6.40 -3.60 -2.36
N GLY A 64 6.10 -3.37 -3.66
CA GLY A 64 6.72 -4.09 -4.76
C GLY A 64 7.84 -3.27 -5.41
N ARG A 65 8.83 -3.96 -6.02
CA ARG A 65 10.07 -3.35 -6.56
C ARG A 65 9.86 -2.28 -7.63
N PHE A 66 8.79 -2.38 -8.43
CA PHE A 66 8.55 -1.49 -9.58
C PHE A 66 7.46 -0.43 -9.34
N GLY A 67 6.83 -0.47 -8.19
CA GLY A 67 5.85 0.52 -7.75
C GLY A 67 6.35 1.29 -6.53
N ALA A 68 5.78 0.99 -5.38
CA ALA A 68 6.13 1.66 -4.12
C ALA A 68 7.62 1.54 -3.73
N GLY A 69 8.33 0.49 -4.19
CA GLY A 69 9.77 0.36 -4.00
C GLY A 69 10.59 1.45 -4.72
N VAL A 70 10.02 2.07 -5.77
CA VAL A 70 10.67 3.17 -6.51
C VAL A 70 10.12 4.52 -6.07
N THR A 71 8.81 4.63 -5.92
CA THR A 71 8.13 5.92 -5.69
C THR A 71 7.89 6.23 -4.21
N GLY A 72 7.94 5.24 -3.34
CA GLY A 72 7.51 5.35 -1.95
C GLY A 72 5.99 5.53 -1.78
N VAL A 73 5.21 5.43 -2.88
CA VAL A 73 3.75 5.59 -2.85
C VAL A 73 3.09 4.26 -3.27
N PRO A 74 2.26 3.64 -2.41
CA PRO A 74 1.61 2.38 -2.73
C PRO A 74 0.76 2.46 -4.01
N PHE A 75 0.83 1.43 -4.84
CA PHE A 75 0.11 1.31 -6.12
C PHE A 75 0.31 2.49 -7.07
N THR A 76 1.45 3.19 -6.95
CA THR A 76 1.76 4.35 -7.79
C THR A 76 3.14 4.16 -8.41
N ASP A 77 3.19 3.92 -9.70
CA ASP A 77 4.41 3.89 -10.50
C ASP A 77 4.77 5.30 -11.01
N THR A 78 5.95 5.44 -11.58
CA THR A 78 6.45 6.75 -12.06
C THR A 78 5.60 7.32 -13.21
N LYS A 79 4.94 6.45 -14.00
CA LYS A 79 4.03 6.89 -15.05
C LYS A 79 2.79 7.57 -14.45
N ARG A 80 2.22 7.02 -13.37
CA ARG A 80 1.03 7.57 -12.70
C ARG A 80 1.35 8.77 -11.85
N LEU A 81 2.55 8.85 -11.28
CA LEU A 81 2.99 10.08 -10.64
C LEU A 81 2.89 11.28 -11.59
N LEU A 82 3.37 11.12 -12.84
CA LEU A 82 3.31 12.20 -13.82
C LEU A 82 1.89 12.40 -14.35
N SER A 83 1.24 11.35 -14.88
CA SER A 83 0.00 11.49 -15.65
C SER A 83 -1.25 11.75 -14.81
N GLU A 84 -1.28 11.27 -13.56
CA GLU A 84 -2.48 11.30 -12.72
C GLU A 84 -2.29 12.15 -11.45
N CYS A 85 -1.02 12.33 -11.03
CA CYS A 85 -0.70 13.12 -9.85
C CYS A 85 0.02 14.42 -10.17
N GLU A 86 0.44 14.64 -11.44
CA GLU A 86 1.20 15.83 -11.87
C GLU A 86 2.44 16.07 -10.98
N ILE A 87 3.17 14.98 -10.70
CA ILE A 87 4.41 15.01 -9.94
C ILE A 87 5.51 14.50 -10.88
N GLU A 88 6.49 15.36 -11.13
CA GLU A 88 7.62 15.03 -12.00
C GLU A 88 8.57 14.03 -11.34
N PHE A 89 9.08 13.10 -12.13
CA PHE A 89 10.03 12.09 -11.70
C PHE A 89 11.18 11.96 -12.70
N SER A 90 12.38 12.23 -12.24
CA SER A 90 13.60 12.21 -13.07
C SER A 90 14.42 10.91 -12.97
N GLY A 91 13.92 9.89 -12.23
CA GLY A 91 14.60 8.62 -12.03
C GLY A 91 14.16 7.50 -12.96
N LEU A 92 14.32 6.26 -12.51
CA LEU A 92 13.94 5.05 -13.24
C LEU A 92 12.45 5.07 -13.62
N LYS A 93 12.15 5.06 -14.90
CA LYS A 93 10.78 4.97 -15.40
C LYS A 93 10.24 3.57 -15.19
N THR A 94 9.13 3.45 -14.46
CA THR A 94 8.48 2.19 -14.17
C THR A 94 7.04 2.18 -14.65
N HIS A 95 6.55 0.97 -14.88
CA HIS A 95 5.15 0.70 -15.18
C HIS A 95 4.71 -0.55 -14.43
N GLU A 96 3.72 -0.41 -13.56
CA GLU A 96 3.19 -1.50 -12.77
C GLU A 96 1.71 -1.76 -13.14
N PRO A 97 1.35 -2.98 -13.58
CA PRO A 97 -0.04 -3.31 -13.92
C PRO A 97 -1.03 -3.03 -12.78
N SER A 98 -0.64 -3.29 -11.54
CA SER A 98 -1.47 -2.99 -10.37
C SER A 98 -1.81 -1.51 -10.25
N ALA A 99 -0.84 -0.62 -10.53
CA ALA A 99 -1.06 0.82 -10.55
C ALA A 99 -2.06 1.21 -11.65
N THR A 100 -1.99 0.54 -12.83
CA THR A 100 -2.96 0.77 -13.90
C THR A 100 -4.40 0.55 -13.43
N PHE A 101 -4.64 -0.58 -12.77
CA PHE A 101 -5.97 -0.90 -12.26
C PHE A 101 -6.43 0.11 -11.20
N VAL A 102 -5.60 0.38 -10.20
CA VAL A 102 -5.95 1.29 -9.10
C VAL A 102 -6.25 2.70 -9.63
N TYR A 103 -5.47 3.21 -10.57
CA TYR A 103 -5.75 4.54 -11.14
C TYR A 103 -6.96 4.56 -12.08
N ASN A 104 -7.34 3.45 -12.70
CA ASN A 104 -8.64 3.37 -13.38
C ASN A 104 -9.81 3.47 -12.38
N VAL A 105 -9.71 2.84 -11.21
CA VAL A 105 -10.68 2.98 -10.13
C VAL A 105 -10.71 4.42 -9.61
N ILE A 106 -9.54 5.01 -9.29
CA ILE A 106 -9.41 6.39 -8.83
C ILE A 106 -10.04 7.38 -9.81
N LYS A 107 -9.78 7.20 -11.10
CA LYS A 107 -10.33 8.04 -12.18
C LYS A 107 -11.87 7.98 -12.23
N ARG A 108 -12.42 6.78 -12.13
CA ARG A 108 -13.89 6.55 -12.11
C ARG A 108 -14.54 7.05 -10.82
N PHE A 109 -13.82 7.06 -9.70
CA PHE A 109 -14.28 7.60 -8.41
C PHE A 109 -14.35 9.15 -8.40
N GLY A 110 -13.78 9.82 -9.38
CA GLY A 110 -13.77 11.29 -9.49
C GLY A 110 -12.38 11.92 -9.51
N GLY A 111 -11.34 11.09 -9.70
CA GLY A 111 -9.94 11.53 -9.82
C GLY A 111 -9.16 11.53 -8.49
N ALA A 112 -7.86 11.75 -8.60
CA ALA A 112 -6.93 11.60 -7.49
C ALA A 112 -7.28 12.50 -6.29
N LYS A 113 -7.65 13.75 -6.53
CA LYS A 113 -7.98 14.69 -5.45
C LYS A 113 -9.15 14.18 -4.62
N ILE A 114 -10.29 13.86 -5.25
CA ILE A 114 -11.52 13.39 -4.58
C ILE A 114 -11.27 12.07 -3.87
N PHE A 115 -10.55 11.15 -4.52
CA PHE A 115 -10.25 9.85 -3.95
C PHE A 115 -9.38 9.95 -2.68
N TYR A 116 -8.29 10.69 -2.74
CA TYR A 116 -7.36 10.82 -1.61
C TYR A 116 -7.88 11.72 -0.47
N GLU A 117 -8.93 12.50 -0.70
CA GLU A 117 -9.69 13.15 0.39
C GLU A 117 -10.45 12.14 1.27
N LYS A 118 -10.82 10.98 0.74
CA LYS A 118 -11.60 9.95 1.42
C LYS A 118 -10.78 8.74 1.86
N PHE A 119 -9.75 8.39 1.08
CA PHE A 119 -8.99 7.15 1.26
C PHE A 119 -7.50 7.39 1.43
N TYR A 120 -6.91 6.56 2.29
CA TYR A 120 -5.46 6.45 2.47
C TYR A 120 -5.02 5.04 2.09
N ILE A 121 -4.16 4.92 1.08
CA ILE A 121 -3.63 3.61 0.66
C ILE A 121 -2.30 3.38 1.35
N GLN A 122 -2.15 2.22 1.98
CA GLN A 122 -0.89 1.76 2.57
C GLN A 122 -0.81 0.23 2.50
N SER A 123 0.34 -0.33 2.85
CA SER A 123 0.55 -1.78 2.98
C SER A 123 0.38 -2.23 4.42
N LEU A 124 -0.13 -3.46 4.65
CA LEU A 124 -0.14 -4.08 5.98
C LEU A 124 1.28 -4.18 6.53
N CYS A 125 2.21 -4.71 5.72
CA CYS A 125 3.62 -4.62 6.00
C CYS A 125 4.23 -3.49 5.18
N PRO A 126 4.62 -2.36 5.78
CA PRO A 126 5.07 -1.19 5.02
C PRO A 126 6.52 -1.28 4.51
N LEU A 127 7.19 -2.41 4.70
CA LEU A 127 8.48 -2.74 4.10
C LEU A 127 8.31 -3.83 3.05
N GLY A 128 9.06 -3.72 1.94
CA GLY A 128 9.06 -4.71 0.88
C GLY A 128 10.04 -5.84 1.15
N PHE A 129 9.87 -6.95 0.45
CA PHE A 129 10.80 -8.08 0.50
C PHE A 129 11.10 -8.59 -0.89
N THR A 130 12.31 -9.10 -1.05
CA THR A 130 12.76 -9.79 -2.24
C THR A 130 13.45 -11.11 -1.86
N ILE A 131 13.50 -12.02 -2.82
CA ILE A 131 14.24 -13.27 -2.69
C ILE A 131 14.95 -13.57 -4.01
N ILE A 132 16.12 -14.20 -3.92
CA ILE A 132 16.78 -14.75 -5.10
C ILE A 132 16.19 -16.12 -5.39
N ASN A 133 15.56 -16.27 -6.54
CA ASN A 133 15.00 -17.56 -6.96
C ASN A 133 16.09 -18.54 -7.43
N GLU A 134 15.70 -19.79 -7.74
CA GLU A 134 16.59 -20.86 -8.20
C GLU A 134 17.37 -20.52 -9.47
N LYS A 135 16.87 -19.57 -10.28
CA LYS A 135 17.54 -19.06 -11.48
C LYS A 135 18.46 -17.88 -11.23
N GLY A 136 18.76 -17.56 -9.95
CA GLY A 136 19.59 -16.42 -9.57
C GLY A 136 18.91 -15.05 -9.80
N LYS A 137 17.60 -15.02 -10.07
CA LYS A 137 16.87 -13.77 -10.32
C LYS A 137 16.19 -13.28 -9.06
N GLU A 138 16.37 -12.00 -8.76
CA GLU A 138 15.64 -11.34 -7.69
C GLU A 138 14.17 -11.15 -8.05
N ILE A 139 13.26 -11.59 -7.17
CA ILE A 139 11.82 -11.49 -7.33
C ILE A 139 11.18 -10.88 -6.08
N ASN A 140 9.97 -10.29 -6.24
CA ASN A 140 9.18 -9.83 -5.09
C ASN A 140 8.77 -11.01 -4.20
N TYR A 141 8.80 -10.77 -2.90
CA TYR A 141 8.38 -11.71 -1.88
C TYR A 141 7.39 -11.03 -0.93
N ASN A 142 6.34 -11.73 -0.53
CA ASN A 142 5.35 -11.18 0.38
C ASN A 142 5.69 -11.60 1.82
N TYR A 143 5.33 -10.75 2.79
CA TYR A 143 5.58 -11.06 4.21
C TYR A 143 5.00 -12.40 4.65
N TYR A 144 3.97 -12.92 3.95
CA TYR A 144 3.29 -14.20 4.25
C TYR A 144 3.71 -15.37 3.35
N ASP A 145 4.72 -15.23 2.50
CA ASP A 145 5.13 -16.29 1.57
C ASP A 145 5.92 -17.41 2.26
N SER A 146 6.53 -17.12 3.43
CA SER A 146 6.97 -18.15 4.36
C SER A 146 6.39 -17.92 5.77
N LYS A 147 6.24 -19.01 6.53
CA LYS A 147 5.79 -18.94 7.92
C LYS A 147 6.80 -18.17 8.78
N GLU A 148 8.10 -18.44 8.57
CA GLU A 148 9.18 -17.79 9.30
C GLU A 148 9.14 -16.26 9.15
N LEU A 149 8.98 -15.76 7.92
CA LEU A 149 8.88 -14.32 7.68
C LEU A 149 7.58 -13.74 8.25
N ALA A 150 6.46 -14.46 8.13
CA ALA A 150 5.20 -14.01 8.69
C ALA A 150 5.24 -13.88 10.21
N ASP A 151 5.83 -14.87 10.90
CA ASP A 151 6.01 -14.87 12.35
C ASP A 151 6.97 -13.74 12.78
N LEU A 152 8.05 -13.54 12.04
CA LEU A 152 9.02 -12.47 12.29
C LEU A 152 8.40 -11.07 12.14
N MET A 153 7.54 -10.88 11.15
CA MET A 153 6.89 -9.58 10.87
C MET A 153 5.63 -9.33 11.71
N TYR A 154 5.17 -10.28 12.49
CA TYR A 154 3.91 -10.21 13.21
C TYR A 154 3.79 -8.96 14.09
N ASP A 155 4.72 -8.79 15.04
CA ASP A 155 4.68 -7.66 15.98
C ASP A 155 5.00 -6.33 15.27
N PHE A 156 5.88 -6.35 14.27
CA PHE A 156 6.17 -5.19 13.44
C PHE A 156 4.92 -4.69 12.70
N ILE A 157 4.13 -5.59 12.09
CA ILE A 157 2.88 -5.24 11.42
C ILE A 157 1.89 -4.64 12.41
N ILE A 158 1.70 -5.25 13.59
CA ILE A 158 0.80 -4.75 14.64
C ILE A 158 1.19 -3.33 15.06
N ALA A 159 2.46 -3.11 15.36
CA ALA A 159 2.95 -1.79 15.78
C ALA A 159 2.70 -0.73 14.70
N ASN A 160 2.91 -1.10 13.42
CA ASN A 160 2.69 -0.18 12.30
C ASN A 160 1.21 0.09 12.02
N ILE A 161 0.31 -0.88 12.19
CA ILE A 161 -1.14 -0.66 12.10
C ILE A 161 -1.58 0.32 13.19
N LYS A 162 -1.20 0.10 14.45
CA LYS A 162 -1.51 1.00 15.58
C LYS A 162 -0.99 2.42 15.31
N LYS A 163 0.24 2.54 14.79
CA LYS A 163 0.82 3.83 14.44
C LYS A 163 0.03 4.55 13.36
N GLN A 164 -0.40 3.85 12.32
CA GLN A 164 -1.18 4.43 11.23
C GLN A 164 -2.59 4.85 11.70
N ILE A 165 -3.25 4.06 12.54
CA ILE A 165 -4.53 4.44 13.16
C ILE A 165 -4.39 5.78 13.89
N SER A 166 -3.26 6.01 14.58
CA SER A 166 -3.01 7.28 15.27
C SER A 166 -2.88 8.51 14.35
N PHE A 167 -2.83 8.32 13.02
CA PHE A 167 -2.84 9.45 12.09
C PHE A 167 -4.21 10.13 11.97
N GLY A 168 -5.26 9.46 12.35
CA GLY A 168 -6.66 9.88 12.18
C GLY A 168 -7.39 9.05 11.15
N ILE A 169 -7.03 7.77 11.00
CA ILE A 169 -7.77 6.81 10.18
C ILE A 169 -9.15 6.58 10.80
N ASP A 170 -10.17 6.50 9.95
CA ASP A 170 -11.48 6.03 10.33
C ASP A 170 -11.43 4.53 10.60
N THR A 171 -11.90 4.11 11.77
CA THR A 171 -11.87 2.71 12.20
C THR A 171 -13.20 1.97 12.02
N ASP A 172 -14.22 2.60 11.47
CA ASP A 172 -15.50 1.95 11.21
C ASP A 172 -15.38 0.90 10.09
N ALA A 173 -14.61 1.21 9.05
CA ALA A 173 -14.31 0.27 7.99
C ALA A 173 -12.90 0.44 7.45
N CYS A 174 -12.28 -0.68 7.04
CA CYS A 174 -11.07 -0.67 6.22
C CYS A 174 -11.20 -1.62 5.04
N PHE A 175 -10.44 -1.35 3.99
CA PHE A 175 -10.36 -2.20 2.81
C PHE A 175 -9.06 -2.99 2.82
N VAL A 176 -9.10 -4.23 2.31
CA VAL A 176 -7.91 -5.08 2.18
C VAL A 176 -7.81 -5.60 0.76
N PHE A 177 -6.73 -5.26 0.07
CA PHE A 177 -6.44 -5.82 -1.24
C PHE A 177 -5.82 -7.20 -1.12
N GLY A 178 -6.52 -8.21 -1.63
CA GLY A 178 -6.17 -9.62 -1.61
C GLY A 178 -7.09 -10.46 -0.74
N THR A 179 -8.02 -11.16 -1.38
CA THR A 179 -9.05 -12.04 -0.77
C THR A 179 -8.51 -13.43 -0.35
N GLY A 180 -7.22 -13.57 -0.17
CA GLY A 180 -6.57 -14.84 0.18
C GLY A 180 -5.76 -14.74 1.46
N LYS A 181 -4.43 -14.98 1.35
CA LYS A 181 -3.52 -14.99 2.50
C LYS A 181 -3.51 -13.65 3.25
N ASN A 182 -3.56 -12.51 2.52
CA ASN A 182 -3.53 -11.17 3.13
C ASN A 182 -4.77 -10.92 3.99
N GLU A 183 -5.96 -11.19 3.45
CA GLU A 183 -7.23 -11.08 4.20
C GLU A 183 -7.24 -11.99 5.43
N LYS A 184 -6.88 -13.28 5.25
CA LYS A 184 -6.87 -14.25 6.36
C LYS A 184 -5.90 -13.86 7.48
N PHE A 185 -4.73 -13.33 7.13
CA PHE A 185 -3.76 -12.85 8.12
C PHE A 185 -4.30 -11.64 8.88
N PHE A 186 -4.78 -10.64 8.14
CA PHE A 186 -5.30 -9.43 8.76
C PHE A 186 -6.59 -9.67 9.54
N GLY A 187 -7.49 -10.55 9.06
CA GLY A 187 -8.69 -10.95 9.78
C GLY A 187 -8.36 -11.49 11.18
N LYS A 188 -7.40 -12.41 11.29
CA LYS A 188 -6.94 -12.95 12.58
C LYS A 188 -6.36 -11.86 13.51
N LEU A 189 -5.65 -10.89 12.95
CA LEU A 189 -5.17 -9.74 13.73
C LEU A 189 -6.35 -8.88 14.20
N ASN A 190 -7.30 -8.61 13.33
CA ASN A 190 -8.45 -7.79 13.67
C ASN A 190 -9.37 -8.47 14.70
N ASP A 191 -9.56 -9.78 14.61
CA ASP A 191 -10.31 -10.56 15.61
C ASP A 191 -9.67 -10.45 17.01
N LYS A 192 -8.33 -10.39 17.07
CA LYS A 192 -7.58 -10.30 18.32
C LYS A 192 -7.47 -8.87 18.87
N PHE A 193 -7.28 -7.90 18.01
CA PHE A 193 -6.93 -6.53 18.41
C PHE A 193 -8.04 -5.50 18.19
N HIS A 194 -9.09 -5.86 17.45
CA HIS A 194 -10.25 -5.00 17.17
C HIS A 194 -9.87 -3.64 16.59
N PHE A 195 -8.96 -3.64 15.61
CA PHE A 195 -8.49 -2.41 14.96
C PHE A 195 -9.60 -1.67 14.21
N PHE A 196 -10.46 -2.44 13.54
CA PHE A 196 -11.56 -1.93 12.71
C PHE A 196 -12.85 -2.70 13.00
N LYS A 197 -13.98 -2.00 12.91
CA LYS A 197 -15.30 -2.63 13.08
C LYS A 197 -15.66 -3.56 11.92
N LYS A 198 -15.27 -3.15 10.68
CA LYS A 198 -15.53 -3.91 9.45
C LYS A 198 -14.29 -4.00 8.57
N ILE A 199 -14.00 -5.21 8.07
CA ILE A 199 -13.00 -5.43 7.02
C ILE A 199 -13.74 -5.72 5.72
N ILE A 200 -13.39 -5.03 4.65
CA ILE A 200 -13.96 -5.17 3.31
C ILE A 200 -12.86 -5.70 2.37
N PRO A 201 -12.81 -7.02 2.11
CA PRO A 201 -11.80 -7.58 1.22
C PRO A 201 -12.17 -7.35 -0.24
N LEU A 202 -11.16 -6.98 -1.04
CA LEU A 202 -11.25 -6.81 -2.48
C LEU A 202 -10.12 -7.59 -3.15
N GLU A 203 -10.35 -8.14 -4.33
CA GLU A 203 -9.32 -8.87 -5.07
C GLU A 203 -8.10 -7.98 -5.30
N HIS A 204 -6.90 -8.55 -5.14
CA HIS A 204 -5.67 -7.77 -5.31
C HIS A 204 -5.54 -7.24 -6.75
N PRO A 205 -5.20 -5.95 -6.98
CA PRO A 205 -5.06 -5.35 -8.30
C PRO A 205 -4.17 -6.15 -9.27
N ARG A 206 -3.07 -6.73 -8.77
CA ARG A 206 -2.18 -7.57 -9.58
C ARG A 206 -2.89 -8.84 -10.07
N PHE A 207 -3.70 -9.49 -9.24
CA PHE A 207 -4.48 -10.66 -9.64
C PHE A 207 -5.45 -10.31 -10.76
N ILE A 208 -6.14 -9.19 -10.64
CA ILE A 208 -7.10 -8.73 -11.65
C ILE A 208 -6.37 -8.50 -12.98
N MET A 209 -5.27 -7.76 -12.97
CA MET A 209 -4.53 -7.45 -14.18
C MET A 209 -3.89 -8.67 -14.83
N GLN A 210 -3.45 -9.64 -14.04
CA GLN A 210 -2.80 -10.87 -14.55
C GLN A 210 -3.79 -11.91 -15.07
N TYR A 211 -4.94 -12.09 -14.38
CA TYR A 211 -5.83 -13.21 -14.65
C TYR A 211 -7.26 -12.82 -15.06
N LYS A 212 -7.65 -11.58 -14.84
CA LYS A 212 -9.02 -11.07 -15.04
C LYS A 212 -9.07 -9.78 -15.86
N SER A 213 -8.04 -9.48 -16.62
CA SER A 213 -7.92 -8.23 -17.39
C SER A 213 -9.08 -8.03 -18.37
N LYS A 214 -9.60 -9.10 -18.98
CA LYS A 214 -10.80 -9.05 -19.86
C LYS A 214 -12.08 -8.64 -19.13
N SER A 215 -12.16 -8.86 -17.83
CA SER A 215 -13.31 -8.53 -16.98
C SER A 215 -12.99 -7.35 -16.04
N MET A 216 -11.95 -6.58 -16.33
CA MET A 216 -11.47 -5.50 -15.47
C MET A 216 -12.58 -4.52 -15.07
N GLN A 217 -13.51 -4.22 -15.99
CA GLN A 217 -14.61 -3.30 -15.71
C GLN A 217 -15.51 -3.78 -14.56
N LEU A 218 -15.83 -5.07 -14.48
CA LEU A 218 -16.64 -5.64 -13.39
C LEU A 218 -15.97 -5.46 -12.02
N TYR A 219 -14.63 -5.56 -11.99
CA TYR A 219 -13.87 -5.33 -10.75
C TYR A 219 -13.81 -3.84 -10.40
N ILE A 220 -13.70 -2.95 -11.37
CA ILE A 220 -13.78 -1.51 -11.12
C ILE A 220 -15.12 -1.17 -10.48
N ASP A 221 -16.24 -1.63 -11.07
CA ASP A 221 -17.58 -1.39 -10.55
C ASP A 221 -17.78 -1.97 -9.14
N LYS A 222 -17.23 -3.17 -8.88
CA LYS A 222 -17.22 -3.78 -7.54
C LYS A 222 -16.47 -2.91 -6.51
N TYR A 223 -15.32 -2.37 -6.88
CA TYR A 223 -14.53 -1.50 -6.02
C TYR A 223 -15.25 -0.19 -5.71
N LEU A 224 -15.81 0.46 -6.74
CA LEU A 224 -16.57 1.71 -6.58
C LEU A 224 -17.75 1.51 -5.65
N LYS A 225 -18.54 0.45 -5.88
CA LYS A 225 -19.67 0.11 -5.01
C LYS A 225 -19.24 -0.08 -3.55
N ALA A 226 -18.15 -0.84 -3.32
CA ALA A 226 -17.66 -1.07 -1.97
C ALA A 226 -17.16 0.22 -1.29
N PHE A 227 -16.57 1.14 -2.04
CA PHE A 227 -16.12 2.43 -1.53
C PHE A 227 -17.29 3.36 -1.21
N GLU A 228 -18.30 3.41 -2.07
CA GLU A 228 -19.51 4.24 -1.88
C GLU A 228 -20.33 3.75 -0.67
N GLU A 229 -20.45 2.44 -0.45
CA GLU A 229 -21.19 1.87 0.68
C GLU A 229 -20.49 2.10 2.05
N ALA A 230 -19.24 2.52 2.07
CA ALA A 230 -18.49 2.78 3.30
C ALA A 230 -18.39 4.26 3.67
N LEU A 231 -18.77 5.17 2.77
CA LEU A 231 -18.78 6.63 2.95
C LEU A 231 -20.14 7.14 3.43
#